data_bfeaf4986d6d9d92519b2d4a66383488
#
_entry.id   bfeaf4986d6d9d92519b2d4a66383488
#
_cell.length_a   1.000
_cell.length_b   1.000
_cell.length_c   1.000
_cell.angle_alpha   90.00
_cell.angle_beta   90.00
_cell.angle_gamma   90.00
#
_symmetry.space_group_name_H-M   'P 1'
#
loop_
_entity.id
_entity.type
_entity.pdbx_description
1 polymer ?
#
loop_
_entity_poly.entity_id
_entity_poly.type
_entity_poly.pdbx_seq_one_letter_code
_entity_poly.pdbx_strand_id
1 'polypeptide(L)'
;EIHFFKDIKPDILSRYLYFYKITRIEMKRPIGSDDVQREYLHCQLDNLKYFFDQNLDFYQYYRSKATHLDSYYFVRYKANFRLCVDSAFLDKDPAFSTGYDYKVAKILSNEMLRIYLNRQLQLLDRKMQISKIRAALSDFNLKWTGSKSDAVEFGYGLVAIATLNNGNVTIKEIMAFIEAAFDIDLGDYYRTYLTLKSRKKN
;
A
#
# COMPACT_ATOMS: atom_id res chain seq x y z
N GLU A 1 11.27 -6.08 33.34
CA GLU A 1 11.31 -7.22 32.44
C GLU A 1 10.09 -7.24 31.51
N ILE A 2 8.85 -7.16 32.04
CA ILE A 2 7.60 -7.15 31.26
C ILE A 2 7.65 -6.10 30.14
N HIS A 3 7.92 -4.82 30.46
CA HIS A 3 8.00 -3.76 29.46
C HIS A 3 9.03 -4.07 28.35
N PHE A 4 10.15 -4.68 28.67
CA PHE A 4 11.16 -5.05 27.67
C PHE A 4 10.65 -6.11 26.70
N PHE A 5 10.04 -7.19 27.22
CA PHE A 5 9.59 -8.34 26.41
C PHE A 5 8.18 -8.11 25.78
N LYS A 6 7.38 -7.20 26.32
CA LYS A 6 6.06 -6.86 25.77
C LYS A 6 6.12 -5.79 24.67
N ASP A 7 6.98 -4.78 24.88
CA ASP A 7 6.97 -3.56 24.05
C ASP A 7 8.28 -3.36 23.29
N ILE A 8 9.42 -3.21 23.99
CA ILE A 8 10.68 -2.76 23.36
C ILE A 8 11.23 -3.76 22.35
N LYS A 9 11.47 -4.98 22.81
CA LYS A 9 12.05 -6.03 21.97
C LYS A 9 11.14 -6.41 20.79
N PRO A 10 9.81 -6.60 20.99
CA PRO A 10 8.90 -6.88 19.88
C PRO A 10 8.84 -5.76 18.84
N ASP A 11 8.90 -4.48 19.24
CA ASP A 11 8.91 -3.37 18.27
C ASP A 11 10.12 -3.46 17.34
N ILE A 12 11.32 -3.63 17.89
CA ILE A 12 12.56 -3.75 17.12
C ILE A 12 12.50 -4.98 16.19
N LEU A 13 12.12 -6.13 16.73
CA LEU A 13 12.08 -7.37 16.00
C LEU A 13 10.98 -7.39 14.93
N SER A 14 9.86 -6.71 15.17
CA SER A 14 8.77 -6.61 14.21
C SER A 14 9.18 -5.92 12.91
N ARG A 15 10.03 -4.88 13.00
CA ARG A 15 10.57 -4.17 11.83
C ARG A 15 11.48 -5.08 11.00
N TYR A 16 12.36 -5.84 11.66
CA TYR A 16 13.18 -6.83 10.98
C TYR A 16 12.31 -7.87 10.25
N LEU A 17 11.32 -8.45 10.95
CA LEU A 17 10.41 -9.45 10.39
C LEU A 17 9.58 -8.88 9.23
N TYR A 18 9.16 -7.62 9.32
CA TYR A 18 8.43 -6.93 8.28
C TYR A 18 9.23 -6.83 6.98
N PHE A 19 10.46 -6.28 7.05
CA PHE A 19 11.31 -6.18 5.86
C PHE A 19 11.70 -7.54 5.30
N TYR A 20 12.02 -8.50 6.15
CA TYR A 20 12.31 -9.86 5.73
C TYR A 20 11.13 -10.49 4.96
N LYS A 21 9.90 -10.32 5.46
CA LYS A 21 8.69 -10.85 4.79
C LYS A 21 8.42 -10.14 3.46
N ILE A 22 8.53 -8.80 3.41
CA ILE A 22 8.38 -8.06 2.14
C ILE A 22 9.37 -8.58 1.11
N THR A 23 10.65 -8.66 1.47
CA THR A 23 11.68 -9.16 0.54
C THR A 23 11.30 -10.54 0.00
N ARG A 24 10.86 -11.47 0.87
CA ARG A 24 10.44 -12.79 0.43
C ARG A 24 9.20 -12.78 -0.46
N ILE A 25 8.24 -11.92 -0.19
CA ILE A 25 7.02 -11.77 -0.99
C ILE A 25 7.36 -11.21 -2.37
N GLU A 26 8.16 -10.15 -2.44
CA GLU A 26 8.52 -9.54 -3.72
C GLU A 26 9.44 -10.45 -4.56
N MET A 27 10.35 -11.20 -3.94
CA MET A 27 11.17 -12.19 -4.67
C MET A 27 10.33 -13.34 -5.25
N LYS A 28 9.21 -13.68 -4.64
CA LYS A 28 8.31 -14.75 -5.10
C LYS A 28 7.14 -14.23 -5.94
N ARG A 29 7.03 -12.91 -6.09
CA ARG A 29 5.94 -12.31 -6.85
C ARG A 29 5.99 -12.78 -8.30
N PRO A 30 4.89 -13.35 -8.84
CA PRO A 30 4.89 -13.88 -10.20
C PRO A 30 5.05 -12.75 -11.22
N ILE A 31 5.84 -13.04 -12.26
CA ILE A 31 5.93 -12.20 -13.45
C ILE A 31 4.78 -12.62 -14.36
N GLY A 32 3.71 -11.82 -14.42
CA GLY A 32 2.54 -12.17 -15.20
C GLY A 32 1.53 -11.02 -15.27
N SER A 33 0.30 -11.35 -15.68
CA SER A 33 -0.79 -10.39 -15.76
C SER A 33 -1.10 -9.76 -14.39
N ASP A 34 -1.75 -8.59 -14.41
CA ASP A 34 -2.19 -7.91 -13.19
C ASP A 34 -3.14 -8.80 -12.36
N ASP A 35 -3.92 -9.68 -13.00
CA ASP A 35 -4.81 -10.62 -12.30
C ASP A 35 -4.03 -11.69 -11.52
N VAL A 36 -3.01 -12.29 -12.12
CA VAL A 36 -2.13 -13.26 -11.43
C VAL A 36 -1.41 -12.62 -10.25
N GLN A 37 -0.95 -11.38 -10.40
CA GLN A 37 -0.32 -10.64 -9.30
C GLN A 37 -1.32 -10.32 -8.19
N ARG A 38 -2.57 -9.99 -8.54
CA ARG A 38 -3.67 -9.75 -7.60
C ARG A 38 -3.96 -11.01 -6.78
N GLU A 39 -4.16 -12.15 -7.45
CA GLU A 39 -4.42 -13.43 -6.78
C GLU A 39 -3.30 -13.80 -5.81
N TYR A 40 -2.05 -13.61 -6.23
CA TYR A 40 -0.90 -13.80 -5.36
C TYR A 40 -0.94 -12.92 -4.10
N LEU A 41 -1.24 -11.62 -4.23
CA LEU A 41 -1.32 -10.71 -3.09
C LEU A 41 -2.51 -11.05 -2.16
N HIS A 42 -3.65 -11.49 -2.71
CA HIS A 42 -4.76 -12.01 -1.91
C HIS A 42 -4.37 -13.25 -1.13
N CYS A 43 -3.67 -14.21 -1.76
CA CYS A 43 -3.15 -15.38 -1.06
C CYS A 43 -2.23 -15.00 0.12
N GLN A 44 -1.39 -13.95 -0.04
CA GLN A 44 -0.59 -13.45 1.08
C GLN A 44 -1.45 -12.85 2.21
N LEU A 45 -2.53 -12.14 1.88
CA LEU A 45 -3.49 -11.63 2.88
C LEU A 45 -4.22 -12.75 3.61
N ASP A 46 -4.61 -13.82 2.91
CA ASP A 46 -5.24 -15.00 3.52
C ASP A 46 -4.30 -15.72 4.49
N ASN A 47 -3.01 -15.80 4.16
CA ASN A 47 -2.00 -16.32 5.08
C ASN A 47 -1.88 -15.46 6.36
N LEU A 48 -2.01 -14.13 6.24
CA LEU A 48 -2.04 -13.26 7.42
C LEU A 48 -3.31 -13.49 8.25
N LYS A 49 -4.46 -13.59 7.59
CA LYS A 49 -5.73 -13.89 8.26
C LYS A 49 -5.63 -15.21 9.03
N TYR A 50 -5.15 -16.26 8.39
CA TYR A 50 -4.95 -17.56 9.04
C TYR A 50 -4.09 -17.44 10.30
N PHE A 51 -2.99 -16.67 10.24
CA PHE A 51 -2.15 -16.44 11.42
C PHE A 51 -2.93 -15.77 12.56
N PHE A 52 -3.74 -14.76 12.28
CA PHE A 52 -4.54 -14.08 13.31
C PHE A 52 -5.62 -14.98 13.89
N ASP A 53 -6.29 -15.78 13.04
CA ASP A 53 -7.31 -16.74 13.47
C ASP A 53 -6.73 -17.82 14.40
N GLN A 54 -5.53 -18.32 14.09
CA GLN A 54 -4.82 -19.29 14.94
C GLN A 54 -4.30 -18.72 16.26
N ASN A 55 -4.21 -17.40 16.39
CA ASN A 55 -3.67 -16.73 17.57
C ASN A 55 -4.67 -15.73 18.17
N LEU A 56 -5.97 -15.95 17.96
CA LEU A 56 -7.01 -14.97 18.26
C LEU A 56 -7.02 -14.56 19.73
N ASP A 57 -6.97 -15.49 20.67
CA ASP A 57 -7.04 -15.21 22.10
C ASP A 57 -5.87 -14.33 22.58
N PHE A 58 -4.65 -14.68 22.14
CA PHE A 58 -3.48 -13.89 22.48
C PHE A 58 -3.49 -12.54 21.77
N TYR A 59 -3.97 -12.48 20.52
CA TYR A 59 -4.11 -11.24 19.76
C TYR A 59 -5.11 -10.29 20.44
N GLN A 60 -6.25 -10.78 20.88
CA GLN A 60 -7.24 -10.01 21.62
C GLN A 60 -6.68 -9.50 22.95
N TYR A 61 -5.98 -10.37 23.72
CA TYR A 61 -5.28 -9.97 24.94
C TYR A 61 -4.32 -8.80 24.68
N TYR A 62 -3.48 -8.93 23.68
CA TYR A 62 -2.48 -7.89 23.35
C TYR A 62 -3.14 -6.59 22.86
N ARG A 63 -4.12 -6.69 21.97
CA ARG A 63 -4.85 -5.51 21.43
C ARG A 63 -5.66 -4.76 22.48
N SER A 64 -6.27 -5.45 23.42
CA SER A 64 -7.03 -4.84 24.53
C SER A 64 -6.13 -4.17 25.56
N LYS A 65 -4.80 -4.26 25.42
CA LYS A 65 -3.81 -3.79 26.40
C LYS A 65 -4.02 -4.40 27.80
N ALA A 66 -4.54 -5.62 27.86
CA ALA A 66 -4.72 -6.33 29.09
C ALA A 66 -3.38 -6.60 29.79
N THR A 67 -3.39 -6.68 31.13
CA THR A 67 -2.17 -6.83 31.94
C THR A 67 -2.21 -8.03 32.87
N HIS A 68 -3.37 -8.65 33.06
CA HIS A 68 -3.58 -9.72 34.05
C HIS A 68 -2.74 -10.98 33.80
N LEU A 69 -2.28 -11.22 32.59
CA LEU A 69 -1.41 -12.32 32.22
C LEU A 69 0.03 -11.88 31.86
N ASP A 70 0.40 -10.62 32.06
CA ASP A 70 1.71 -10.11 31.71
C ASP A 70 2.85 -10.87 32.39
N SER A 71 2.67 -11.23 33.67
CA SER A 71 3.66 -12.02 34.41
C SER A 71 3.85 -13.44 33.86
N TYR A 72 2.84 -13.99 33.18
CA TYR A 72 2.92 -15.28 32.52
C TYR A 72 3.56 -15.18 31.12
N TYR A 73 3.18 -14.17 30.34
CA TYR A 73 3.62 -14.05 28.96
C TYR A 73 4.98 -13.38 28.80
N PHE A 74 5.34 -12.44 29.68
CA PHE A 74 6.48 -11.55 29.47
C PHE A 74 7.54 -11.60 30.56
N VAL A 75 7.51 -12.63 31.41
CA VAL A 75 8.58 -12.92 32.36
C VAL A 75 9.22 -14.26 31.98
N ARG A 76 10.56 -14.27 31.91
CA ARG A 76 11.33 -15.48 31.54
C ARG A 76 11.07 -16.62 32.49
N TYR A 77 11.21 -17.85 31.99
CA TYR A 77 11.06 -19.11 32.75
C TYR A 77 9.68 -19.39 33.36
N LYS A 78 8.67 -18.52 33.12
CA LYS A 78 7.30 -18.74 33.63
C LYS A 78 6.36 -19.37 32.63
N ALA A 79 6.65 -19.25 31.30
CA ALA A 79 5.83 -19.86 30.28
C ALA A 79 5.91 -21.37 30.34
N ASN A 80 4.77 -22.05 30.41
CA ASN A 80 4.72 -23.51 30.36
C ASN A 80 4.78 -23.97 28.90
N PHE A 81 5.99 -24.33 28.45
CA PHE A 81 6.25 -24.79 27.07
C PHE A 81 5.44 -26.03 26.66
N ARG A 82 4.94 -26.82 27.62
CA ARG A 82 4.12 -28.02 27.33
C ARG A 82 2.73 -27.66 26.79
N LEU A 83 2.26 -26.42 26.98
CA LEU A 83 0.97 -25.93 26.50
C LEU A 83 1.09 -25.10 25.20
N CYS A 84 2.30 -24.81 24.77
CA CYS A 84 2.55 -24.02 23.56
C CYS A 84 3.03 -24.94 22.43
N VAL A 85 2.12 -25.30 21.54
CA VAL A 85 2.40 -26.18 20.37
C VAL A 85 3.11 -25.40 19.24
N ASP A 86 3.35 -24.11 19.40
CA ASP A 86 3.99 -23.27 18.37
C ASP A 86 5.51 -23.53 18.34
N SER A 87 5.99 -24.09 17.23
CA SER A 87 7.43 -24.36 16.96
C SER A 87 8.34 -23.12 17.16
N ALA A 88 7.76 -21.92 17.19
CA ALA A 88 8.50 -20.69 17.48
C ALA A 88 9.10 -20.65 18.89
N PHE A 89 8.67 -21.53 19.80
CA PHE A 89 9.19 -21.61 21.16
C PHE A 89 10.37 -22.57 21.30
N LEU A 90 10.54 -23.51 20.37
CA LEU A 90 11.52 -24.59 20.50
C LEU A 90 12.98 -24.17 20.22
N ASP A 91 13.17 -23.11 19.42
CA ASP A 91 14.48 -22.68 18.91
C ASP A 91 15.07 -21.45 19.61
N LYS A 92 14.54 -21.01 20.77
CA LYS A 92 14.96 -19.75 21.38
C LYS A 92 15.65 -19.97 22.73
N ASP A 93 16.75 -19.23 22.89
CA ASP A 93 17.42 -19.14 24.17
C ASP A 93 16.47 -18.57 25.25
N PRO A 94 16.12 -19.36 26.28
CA PRO A 94 15.24 -18.92 27.37
C PRO A 94 15.77 -17.71 28.14
N ALA A 95 17.09 -17.45 28.08
CA ALA A 95 17.69 -16.29 28.71
C ALA A 95 17.32 -14.97 28.00
N PHE A 96 17.02 -15.02 26.71
CA PHE A 96 16.75 -13.84 25.87
C PHE A 96 15.34 -13.77 25.29
N SER A 97 14.47 -14.73 25.58
CA SER A 97 13.11 -14.77 25.03
C SER A 97 12.12 -15.38 26.00
N THR A 98 10.91 -14.83 26.02
CA THR A 98 9.74 -15.45 26.66
C THR A 98 8.94 -16.32 25.69
N GLY A 99 9.29 -16.30 24.39
CA GLY A 99 8.51 -16.88 23.31
C GLY A 99 7.31 -16.00 22.89
N TYR A 100 6.62 -15.41 23.83
CA TYR A 100 5.51 -14.50 23.55
C TYR A 100 5.97 -13.14 23.02
N ASP A 101 7.17 -12.70 23.37
CA ASP A 101 7.81 -11.52 22.77
C ASP A 101 7.95 -11.64 21.24
N TYR A 102 8.29 -12.83 20.76
CA TYR A 102 8.34 -13.10 19.32
C TYR A 102 6.94 -13.18 18.70
N LYS A 103 5.97 -13.72 19.43
CA LYS A 103 4.58 -13.75 18.99
C LYS A 103 4.02 -12.33 18.81
N VAL A 104 4.33 -11.42 19.74
CA VAL A 104 4.02 -9.99 19.60
C VAL A 104 4.72 -9.39 18.37
N ALA A 105 6.00 -9.66 18.18
CA ALA A 105 6.73 -9.18 17.01
C ALA A 105 6.12 -9.68 15.69
N LYS A 106 5.66 -10.93 15.63
CA LYS A 106 4.91 -11.47 14.49
C LYS A 106 3.59 -10.72 14.27
N ILE A 107 2.83 -10.43 15.33
CA ILE A 107 1.57 -9.66 15.25
C ILE A 107 1.84 -8.29 14.63
N LEU A 108 2.77 -7.52 15.20
CA LEU A 108 3.10 -6.17 14.74
C LEU A 108 3.61 -6.18 13.29
N SER A 109 4.50 -7.14 12.95
CA SER A 109 4.99 -7.25 11.57
C SER A 109 3.88 -7.61 10.58
N ASN A 110 2.92 -8.44 10.97
CA ASN A 110 1.79 -8.82 10.12
C ASN A 110 0.78 -7.68 9.95
N GLU A 111 0.57 -6.84 10.96
CA GLU A 111 -0.25 -5.63 10.83
C GLU A 111 0.38 -4.64 9.81
N MET A 112 1.68 -4.40 9.90
CA MET A 112 2.40 -3.58 8.91
C MET A 112 2.35 -4.20 7.50
N LEU A 113 2.53 -5.52 7.40
CA LEU A 113 2.49 -6.24 6.13
C LEU A 113 1.10 -6.19 5.49
N ARG A 114 0.03 -6.25 6.27
CA ARG A 114 -1.34 -6.07 5.78
C ARG A 114 -1.53 -4.71 5.11
N ILE A 115 -1.01 -3.64 5.71
CA ILE A 115 -1.07 -2.29 5.13
C ILE A 115 -0.31 -2.25 3.80
N TYR A 116 0.89 -2.83 3.77
CA TYR A 116 1.69 -2.92 2.55
C TYR A 116 0.97 -3.67 1.43
N LEU A 117 0.43 -4.86 1.69
CA LEU A 117 -0.26 -5.68 0.68
C LEU A 117 -1.52 -4.99 0.14
N ASN A 118 -2.31 -4.36 1.01
CA ASN A 118 -3.48 -3.60 0.57
C ASN A 118 -3.08 -2.40 -0.32
N ARG A 119 -1.96 -1.73 -0.01
CA ARG A 119 -1.45 -0.66 -0.87
C ARG A 119 -1.01 -1.19 -2.23
N GLN A 120 -0.37 -2.37 -2.30
CA GLN A 120 -0.01 -3.00 -3.57
C GLN A 120 -1.24 -3.34 -4.41
N LEU A 121 -2.30 -3.87 -3.80
CA LEU A 121 -3.58 -4.13 -4.48
C LEU A 121 -4.20 -2.84 -5.03
N GLN A 122 -4.25 -1.76 -4.24
CA GLN A 122 -4.76 -0.47 -4.70
C GLN A 122 -3.98 0.09 -5.90
N LEU A 123 -2.65 -0.11 -5.93
CA LEU A 123 -1.82 0.31 -7.08
C LEU A 123 -2.16 -0.49 -8.34
N LEU A 124 -2.37 -1.82 -8.22
CA LEU A 124 -2.82 -2.65 -9.33
C LEU A 124 -4.21 -2.25 -9.83
N ASP A 125 -5.15 -1.95 -8.92
CA ASP A 125 -6.50 -1.51 -9.27
C ASP A 125 -6.49 -0.19 -10.06
N ARG A 126 -5.70 0.79 -9.60
CA ARG A 126 -5.53 2.06 -10.31
C ARG A 126 -4.94 1.86 -11.71
N LYS A 127 -3.91 1.03 -11.83
CA LYS A 127 -3.30 0.70 -13.12
C LYS A 127 -4.32 0.09 -14.08
N MET A 128 -5.13 -0.83 -13.59
CA MET A 128 -6.17 -1.49 -14.38
C MET A 128 -7.29 -0.53 -14.80
N GLN A 129 -7.70 0.38 -13.91
CA GLN A 129 -8.68 1.42 -14.26
C GLN A 129 -8.15 2.35 -15.34
N ILE A 130 -6.90 2.81 -15.22
CA ILE A 130 -6.27 3.68 -16.22
C ILE A 130 -6.18 2.95 -17.58
N SER A 131 -5.82 1.66 -17.59
CA SER A 131 -5.74 0.88 -18.84
C SER A 131 -7.12 0.71 -19.50
N LYS A 132 -8.18 0.47 -18.72
CA LYS A 132 -9.56 0.39 -19.22
C LYS A 132 -10.03 1.74 -19.80
N ILE A 133 -9.73 2.83 -19.12
CA ILE A 133 -10.06 4.19 -19.62
C ILE A 133 -9.32 4.46 -20.93
N ARG A 134 -8.02 4.14 -21.00
CA ARG A 134 -7.25 4.33 -22.25
C ARG A 134 -7.79 3.47 -23.39
N ALA A 135 -8.14 2.20 -23.14
CA ALA A 135 -8.75 1.34 -24.14
C ALA A 135 -10.09 1.92 -24.63
N ALA A 136 -10.97 2.36 -23.73
CA ALA A 136 -12.23 2.97 -24.09
C ALA A 136 -12.05 4.28 -24.89
N LEU A 137 -11.03 5.09 -24.55
CA LEU A 137 -10.72 6.30 -25.30
C LEU A 137 -10.14 5.99 -26.69
N SER A 138 -9.36 4.92 -26.84
CA SER A 138 -8.80 4.52 -28.13
C SER A 138 -9.87 4.06 -29.12
N ASP A 139 -11.00 3.52 -28.65
CA ASP A 139 -12.13 3.13 -29.49
C ASP A 139 -12.76 4.31 -30.22
N PHE A 140 -12.67 5.52 -29.69
CA PHE A 140 -13.14 6.75 -30.36
C PHE A 140 -12.21 7.24 -31.47
N ASN A 141 -10.97 6.73 -31.56
CA ASN A 141 -9.95 7.09 -32.56
C ASN A 141 -9.84 8.62 -32.82
N LEU A 142 -10.06 9.42 -31.79
CA LEU A 142 -9.96 10.86 -31.87
C LEU A 142 -8.49 11.28 -31.74
N LYS A 143 -7.99 12.00 -32.74
CA LYS A 143 -6.63 12.55 -32.73
C LYS A 143 -6.69 14.07 -32.76
N TRP A 144 -5.86 14.68 -31.92
CA TRP A 144 -5.71 16.13 -31.97
C TRP A 144 -4.95 16.52 -33.25
N THR A 145 -5.60 17.28 -34.14
CA THR A 145 -5.02 17.71 -35.41
C THR A 145 -4.58 19.19 -35.41
N GLY A 146 -4.96 19.94 -34.37
CA GLY A 146 -4.52 21.30 -34.14
C GLY A 146 -3.11 21.40 -33.51
N SER A 147 -2.66 22.63 -33.25
CA SER A 147 -1.40 22.83 -32.56
C SER A 147 -1.45 22.40 -31.10
N LYS A 148 -0.27 22.08 -30.52
CA LYS A 148 -0.18 21.82 -29.07
C LYS A 148 -0.64 23.02 -28.23
N SER A 149 -0.40 24.23 -28.74
CA SER A 149 -0.84 25.47 -28.10
C SER A 149 -2.37 25.58 -28.00
N ASP A 150 -3.08 25.15 -29.03
CA ASP A 150 -4.56 25.20 -29.05
C ASP A 150 -5.12 24.17 -28.05
N ALA A 151 -4.49 22.99 -27.93
CA ALA A 151 -4.87 22.00 -26.93
C ALA A 151 -4.63 22.50 -25.50
N VAL A 152 -3.53 23.20 -25.27
CA VAL A 152 -3.22 23.82 -23.96
C VAL A 152 -4.25 24.96 -23.68
N GLU A 153 -4.57 25.80 -24.64
CA GLU A 153 -5.59 26.87 -24.49
C GLU A 153 -6.97 26.27 -24.17
N PHE A 154 -7.35 25.21 -24.87
CA PHE A 154 -8.57 24.44 -24.58
C PHE A 154 -8.63 23.93 -23.16
N GLY A 155 -7.55 23.31 -22.68
CA GLY A 155 -7.46 22.80 -21.30
C GLY A 155 -7.58 23.90 -20.25
N TYR A 156 -6.92 25.04 -20.44
CA TYR A 156 -7.06 26.18 -19.53
C TYR A 156 -8.47 26.79 -19.60
N GLY A 157 -9.12 26.79 -20.77
CA GLY A 157 -10.52 27.17 -20.93
C GLY A 157 -11.45 26.29 -20.09
N LEU A 158 -11.28 24.97 -20.11
CA LEU A 158 -12.07 24.03 -19.30
C LEU A 158 -11.94 24.29 -17.80
N VAL A 159 -10.74 24.63 -17.32
CA VAL A 159 -10.54 25.05 -15.92
C VAL A 159 -11.25 26.37 -15.62
N ALA A 160 -11.13 27.33 -16.51
CA ALA A 160 -11.67 28.67 -16.29
C ALA A 160 -13.22 28.73 -16.20
N ILE A 161 -13.91 27.88 -16.98
CA ILE A 161 -15.38 27.79 -16.93
C ILE A 161 -15.89 26.97 -15.71
N ALA A 162 -15.01 26.34 -14.96
CA ALA A 162 -15.30 25.61 -13.71
C ALA A 162 -16.47 24.60 -13.78
N THR A 163 -16.75 24.03 -14.96
CA THR A 163 -17.89 23.11 -15.18
C THR A 163 -17.57 21.66 -14.84
N LEU A 164 -16.30 21.30 -14.69
CA LEU A 164 -15.86 19.97 -14.36
C LEU A 164 -15.70 19.82 -12.84
N ASN A 165 -16.23 18.74 -12.28
CA ASN A 165 -16.19 18.44 -10.84
C ASN A 165 -16.62 19.63 -9.94
N ASN A 166 -17.61 20.41 -10.38
CA ASN A 166 -18.06 21.64 -9.69
C ASN A 166 -16.92 22.65 -9.47
N GLY A 167 -15.99 22.76 -10.39
CA GLY A 167 -14.82 23.65 -10.30
C GLY A 167 -13.63 23.05 -9.53
N ASN A 168 -13.76 21.87 -8.95
CA ASN A 168 -12.71 21.20 -8.18
C ASN A 168 -11.83 20.31 -9.07
N VAL A 169 -11.20 20.90 -10.10
CA VAL A 169 -10.29 20.21 -11.00
C VAL A 169 -9.02 21.03 -11.18
N THR A 170 -7.88 20.37 -11.17
CA THR A 170 -6.59 21.02 -11.41
C THR A 170 -6.25 21.04 -12.89
N ILE A 171 -5.45 22.04 -13.30
CA ILE A 171 -4.93 22.08 -14.68
C ILE A 171 -4.15 20.82 -15.05
N LYS A 172 -3.43 20.23 -14.11
CA LYS A 172 -2.68 19.00 -14.30
C LYS A 172 -3.59 17.82 -14.66
N GLU A 173 -4.74 17.70 -14.00
CA GLU A 173 -5.71 16.64 -14.28
C GLU A 173 -6.35 16.82 -15.66
N ILE A 174 -6.68 18.06 -16.05
CA ILE A 174 -7.23 18.35 -17.36
C ILE A 174 -6.21 18.08 -18.47
N MET A 175 -4.95 18.50 -18.30
CA MET A 175 -3.93 18.25 -19.31
C MET A 175 -3.67 16.74 -19.47
N ALA A 176 -3.58 15.99 -18.38
CA ALA A 176 -3.44 14.54 -18.44
C ALA A 176 -4.64 13.85 -19.11
N PHE A 177 -5.85 14.38 -18.94
CA PHE A 177 -7.05 13.89 -19.66
C PHE A 177 -6.96 14.16 -21.16
N ILE A 178 -6.57 15.36 -21.57
CA ILE A 178 -6.41 15.75 -22.98
C ILE A 178 -5.34 14.90 -23.66
N GLU A 179 -4.18 14.70 -23.00
CA GLU A 179 -3.11 13.83 -23.49
C GLU A 179 -3.60 12.39 -23.71
N ALA A 180 -4.34 11.87 -22.74
CA ALA A 180 -4.88 10.51 -22.82
C ALA A 180 -6.02 10.37 -23.86
N ALA A 181 -6.90 11.37 -23.96
CA ALA A 181 -8.06 11.32 -24.84
C ALA A 181 -7.71 11.47 -26.33
N PHE A 182 -6.68 12.26 -26.65
CA PHE A 182 -6.32 12.61 -28.03
C PHE A 182 -4.95 12.08 -28.45
N ASP A 183 -4.33 11.23 -27.64
CA ASP A 183 -3.00 10.65 -27.90
C ASP A 183 -1.95 11.72 -28.30
N ILE A 184 -1.89 12.78 -27.50
CA ILE A 184 -0.97 13.93 -27.74
C ILE A 184 -0.09 14.15 -26.51
N ASP A 185 1.18 14.45 -26.72
CA ASP A 185 2.09 14.94 -25.69
C ASP A 185 2.13 16.46 -25.70
N LEU A 186 1.66 17.10 -24.63
CA LEU A 186 1.60 18.56 -24.51
C LEU A 186 2.93 19.18 -24.03
N GLY A 187 3.81 18.37 -23.45
CA GLY A 187 5.09 18.84 -22.91
C GLY A 187 4.90 19.84 -21.76
N ASP A 188 5.69 20.94 -21.76
CA ASP A 188 5.56 21.99 -20.74
C ASP A 188 4.37 22.93 -21.06
N TYR A 189 3.18 22.50 -20.69
CA TYR A 189 1.94 23.26 -20.91
C TYR A 189 1.87 24.52 -20.07
N TYR A 190 2.56 24.63 -18.94
CA TYR A 190 2.62 25.87 -18.16
C TYR A 190 3.35 26.98 -18.93
N ARG A 191 4.51 26.65 -19.47
CA ARG A 191 5.30 27.58 -20.29
C ARG A 191 4.57 27.97 -21.56
N THR A 192 3.94 27.00 -22.22
CA THR A 192 3.12 27.24 -23.42
C THR A 192 2.00 28.23 -23.13
N TYR A 193 1.26 28.08 -22.05
CA TYR A 193 0.19 28.99 -21.65
C TYR A 193 0.69 30.40 -21.34
N LEU A 194 1.81 30.53 -20.63
CA LEU A 194 2.41 31.85 -20.38
C LEU A 194 2.76 32.58 -21.67
N THR A 195 3.26 31.88 -22.68
CA THR A 195 3.58 32.42 -24.00
C THR A 195 2.30 32.85 -24.73
N LEU A 196 1.22 32.07 -24.67
CA LEU A 196 -0.07 32.42 -25.24
C LEU A 196 -0.65 33.68 -24.59
N LYS A 197 -0.58 33.77 -23.27
CA LYS A 197 -1.06 34.91 -22.49
C LYS A 197 -0.30 36.21 -22.84
N SER A 198 0.97 36.13 -23.14
CA SER A 198 1.78 37.28 -23.54
C SER A 198 1.42 37.79 -24.95
N ARG A 199 1.05 36.90 -25.87
CA ARG A 199 0.64 37.29 -27.26
C ARG A 199 -0.70 38.02 -27.31
N LYS A 200 -1.63 37.76 -26.38
CA LYS A 200 -2.95 38.45 -26.34
C LYS A 200 -2.91 39.88 -25.77
N LYS A 201 -1.74 40.37 -25.37
CA LYS A 201 -1.59 41.74 -24.83
C LYS A 201 -1.11 42.79 -25.88
N ASN A 202 -0.84 42.35 -27.11
CA ASN A 202 -0.54 43.21 -28.25
C ASN A 202 -1.72 43.21 -29.20
#